data_552ebf2391dc6d51fd17c5da8a3e2909
#
_entry.id   552ebf2391dc6d51fd17c5da8a3e2909
#
_cell.length_a   1.000
_cell.length_b   1.000
_cell.length_c   1.000
_cell.angle_alpha   90.00
_cell.angle_beta   90.00
_cell.angle_gamma   90.00
#
_symmetry.space_group_name_H-M   'P 1'
#
loop_
_entity.id
_entity.type
_entity.pdbx_description
1 polymer ?
#
loop_
_entity_poly.entity_id
_entity_poly.type
_entity_poly.pdbx_seq_one_letter_code
_entity_poly.pdbx_strand_id
1 'polypeptide(L)'
;MLKIVNKNCAGIDVHKKIIVVTIAKTNEHDITDYQTKSFSTFTEDLIKCRDWLVSNDTLDVCMESTGKYWIPVFNILEEKCKCVITHPKYVRTIPGKKTDKKDSMWIADMFKHGLVEPSFMPPADIRQLRDLMRYRNKLVNIRSSEKNRFQNSLTMSNVQIANVVTDVFGKTSQSILKLMLSKPNLTLDDITPLLRKNLKSLPEEILKSINGNFDESQSSKMNIVLKHYDSINECIEELEEQILKLALKYSTEINLLLTIPGIKEISAIFIIAEIGTNMNTFVDDKHLCSWAGLTPRCNESAKKKKSVRITKAGIYIKPLLVQCALCAIKDNSCPYIKVRYESLKRRRGHKKAIIAIARLLLTSAYHILLTGEVFDYQRFENLMDRNFKSHKNFQNTPEEMISYLTNLGYNITLQNT
;
A
#
# COMPACT_ATOMS: atom_id res chain seq x y z
N MET A 1 34.63 22.14 -9.87
CA MET A 1 34.95 20.87 -9.18
C MET A 1 33.72 20.44 -8.41
N LEU A 2 33.32 19.14 -8.40
CA LEU A 2 32.21 18.68 -7.60
C LEU A 2 32.56 18.76 -6.11
N LYS A 3 31.63 19.26 -5.28
CA LYS A 3 31.83 19.34 -3.82
C LYS A 3 31.90 17.93 -3.22
N ILE A 4 32.88 17.70 -2.35
CA ILE A 4 32.96 16.47 -1.56
C ILE A 4 32.09 16.65 -0.30
N VAL A 5 31.09 15.77 -0.13
CA VAL A 5 30.14 15.79 0.98
C VAL A 5 30.54 14.76 2.04
N ASN A 6 30.91 13.55 1.61
CA ASN A 6 31.30 12.45 2.49
C ASN A 6 32.80 12.13 2.24
N LYS A 7 33.70 12.68 3.07
CA LYS A 7 35.15 12.50 2.91
C LYS A 7 35.62 11.06 3.13
N ASN A 8 34.93 10.32 4.00
CA ASN A 8 35.18 8.90 4.29
C ASN A 8 33.90 8.12 4.14
N CYS A 9 33.80 7.32 3.07
CA CYS A 9 32.58 6.59 2.77
C CYS A 9 32.88 5.29 2.00
N ALA A 10 31.91 4.40 1.90
CA ALA A 10 32.03 3.18 1.12
C ALA A 10 30.87 2.99 0.14
N GLY A 11 31.19 2.44 -1.03
CA GLY A 11 30.22 1.95 -2.00
C GLY A 11 30.23 0.43 -2.05
N ILE A 12 29.04 -0.19 -2.07
CA ILE A 12 28.89 -1.64 -2.11
C ILE A 12 28.10 -2.04 -3.35
N ASP A 13 28.69 -2.88 -4.17
CA ASP A 13 28.01 -3.62 -5.22
C ASP A 13 27.60 -4.99 -4.68
N VAL A 14 26.28 -5.29 -4.73
CA VAL A 14 25.68 -6.45 -4.07
C VAL A 14 25.21 -7.47 -5.08
N HIS A 15 25.77 -8.69 -4.98
CA HIS A 15 25.35 -9.85 -5.74
C HIS A 15 24.83 -10.98 -4.82
N LYS A 16 24.27 -12.04 -5.43
CA LYS A 16 23.72 -13.17 -4.69
C LYS A 16 24.73 -13.90 -3.81
N LYS A 17 26.00 -14.06 -4.27
CA LYS A 17 27.02 -14.87 -3.61
C LYS A 17 28.17 -14.06 -3.04
N ILE A 18 28.32 -12.82 -3.48
CA ILE A 18 29.47 -11.97 -3.18
C ILE A 18 29.02 -10.52 -3.10
N ILE A 19 29.67 -9.76 -2.26
CA ILE A 19 29.62 -8.30 -2.28
C ILE A 19 31.02 -7.75 -2.54
N VAL A 20 31.10 -6.66 -3.30
CA VAL A 20 32.33 -5.93 -3.52
C VAL A 20 32.20 -4.56 -2.89
N VAL A 21 33.12 -4.25 -1.98
CA VAL A 21 33.08 -3.05 -1.16
C VAL A 21 34.29 -2.21 -1.48
N THR A 22 34.09 -0.95 -1.83
CA THR A 22 35.15 0.02 -2.05
C THR A 22 35.04 1.16 -1.04
N ILE A 23 36.02 1.31 -0.17
CA ILE A 23 36.20 2.46 0.71
C ILE A 23 36.86 3.58 -0.11
N ALA A 24 36.34 4.80 0.03
CA ALA A 24 36.90 6.03 -0.53
C ALA A 24 37.25 6.97 0.63
N LYS A 25 38.53 7.23 0.85
CA LYS A 25 39.02 8.17 1.85
C LYS A 25 39.64 9.39 1.16
N THR A 26 39.11 10.56 1.46
CA THR A 26 39.60 11.81 0.88
C THR A 26 40.32 12.63 1.94
N ASN A 27 41.57 13.00 1.64
CA ASN A 27 42.40 13.81 2.51
C ASN A 27 42.04 15.32 2.44
N GLU A 28 42.75 16.13 3.17
CA GLU A 28 42.57 17.59 3.22
C GLU A 28 42.87 18.31 1.89
N HIS A 29 43.65 17.67 1.00
CA HIS A 29 43.99 18.16 -0.34
C HIS A 29 43.06 17.67 -1.44
N ASP A 30 41.88 17.13 -1.06
CA ASP A 30 40.88 16.55 -1.97
C ASP A 30 41.36 15.35 -2.81
N ILE A 31 42.48 14.70 -2.38
CA ILE A 31 42.99 13.47 -3.00
C ILE A 31 42.29 12.28 -2.35
N THR A 32 41.65 11.43 -3.16
CA THR A 32 40.89 10.25 -2.69
C THR A 32 41.72 8.98 -2.90
N ASP A 33 41.90 8.22 -1.84
CA ASP A 33 42.44 6.87 -1.86
C ASP A 33 41.32 5.84 -1.84
N TYR A 34 41.48 4.76 -2.61
CA TYR A 34 40.48 3.73 -2.78
C TYR A 34 41.01 2.37 -2.35
N GLN A 35 40.28 1.72 -1.44
CA GLN A 35 40.57 0.39 -0.95
C GLN A 35 39.38 -0.55 -1.25
N THR A 36 39.60 -1.58 -2.08
CA THR A 36 38.52 -2.51 -2.49
C THR A 36 38.76 -3.89 -1.90
N LYS A 37 37.75 -4.49 -1.33
CA LYS A 37 37.75 -5.86 -0.83
C LYS A 37 36.44 -6.57 -1.16
N SER A 38 36.51 -7.87 -1.41
CA SER A 38 35.33 -8.71 -1.67
C SER A 38 35.05 -9.60 -0.47
N PHE A 39 33.77 -9.81 -0.20
CA PHE A 39 33.32 -10.69 0.87
C PHE A 39 32.22 -11.60 0.33
N SER A 40 32.10 -12.82 0.87
CA SER A 40 30.96 -13.66 0.58
C SER A 40 29.68 -13.13 1.28
N THR A 41 28.53 -13.61 0.85
CA THR A 41 27.24 -13.21 1.48
C THR A 41 26.85 -14.10 2.68
N PHE A 42 27.77 -14.94 3.16
CA PHE A 42 27.56 -15.65 4.42
C PHE A 42 27.63 -14.68 5.61
N THR A 43 26.82 -14.92 6.62
CA THR A 43 26.68 -14.02 7.79
C THR A 43 28.02 -13.67 8.43
N GLU A 44 28.89 -14.66 8.63
CA GLU A 44 30.21 -14.46 9.21
C GLU A 44 31.09 -13.50 8.37
N ASP A 45 31.03 -13.60 7.06
CA ASP A 45 31.83 -12.76 6.16
C ASP A 45 31.23 -11.36 6.04
N LEU A 46 29.90 -11.21 6.16
CA LEU A 46 29.26 -9.90 6.26
C LEU A 46 29.61 -9.20 7.59
N ILE A 47 29.75 -9.95 8.69
CA ILE A 47 30.24 -9.45 9.98
C ILE A 47 31.72 -8.99 9.82
N LYS A 48 32.57 -9.79 9.16
CA LYS A 48 33.95 -9.39 8.84
C LYS A 48 34.00 -8.12 7.99
N CYS A 49 33.07 -7.98 7.04
CA CYS A 49 32.94 -6.77 6.22
C CYS A 49 32.60 -5.56 7.09
N ARG A 50 31.61 -5.66 7.98
CA ARG A 50 31.23 -4.62 8.93
C ARG A 50 32.43 -4.21 9.80
N ASP A 51 33.11 -5.18 10.38
CA ASP A 51 34.25 -4.94 11.28
C ASP A 51 35.43 -4.34 10.52
N TRP A 52 35.64 -4.70 9.26
CA TRP A 52 36.64 -4.07 8.37
C TRP A 52 36.29 -2.61 8.06
N LEU A 53 35.01 -2.29 7.82
CA LEU A 53 34.56 -0.90 7.64
C LEU A 53 34.78 -0.07 8.90
N VAL A 54 34.41 -0.61 10.07
CA VAL A 54 34.61 0.04 11.37
C VAL A 54 36.10 0.25 11.67
N SER A 55 36.97 -0.75 11.45
CA SER A 55 38.43 -0.62 11.64
C SER A 55 39.08 0.41 10.73
N ASN A 56 38.44 0.74 9.60
CA ASN A 56 38.86 1.81 8.70
C ASN A 56 38.17 3.15 8.98
N ASP A 57 37.42 3.27 10.08
CA ASP A 57 36.65 4.47 10.44
C ASP A 57 35.69 4.91 9.30
N THR A 58 35.14 3.94 8.53
CA THR A 58 34.26 4.19 7.38
C THR A 58 32.85 3.74 7.74
N LEU A 59 32.07 4.64 8.32
CA LEU A 59 30.74 4.34 8.83
C LEU A 59 29.61 4.71 7.85
N ASP A 60 29.87 5.61 6.91
CA ASP A 60 28.90 6.03 5.90
C ASP A 60 29.00 5.10 4.67
N VAL A 61 27.96 4.31 4.44
CA VAL A 61 27.93 3.23 3.45
C VAL A 61 26.76 3.40 2.49
N CYS A 62 27.01 3.30 1.20
CA CYS A 62 25.98 3.31 0.17
C CYS A 62 25.93 1.99 -0.60
N MET A 63 24.75 1.45 -0.85
CA MET A 63 24.54 0.27 -1.68
C MET A 63 23.35 0.40 -2.61
N GLU A 64 23.40 -0.32 -3.74
CA GLU A 64 22.30 -0.34 -4.70
C GLU A 64 21.19 -1.33 -4.30
N SER A 65 19.93 -0.96 -4.51
CA SER A 65 18.75 -1.78 -4.18
C SER A 65 18.42 -2.82 -5.26
N THR A 66 19.42 -3.56 -5.75
CA THR A 66 19.18 -4.60 -6.77
C THR A 66 18.56 -5.85 -6.15
N GLY A 67 17.34 -6.18 -6.55
CA GLY A 67 16.59 -7.35 -6.07
C GLY A 67 16.33 -7.29 -4.56
N LYS A 68 16.60 -8.41 -3.86
CA LYS A 68 16.47 -8.54 -2.39
C LYS A 68 17.80 -8.83 -1.69
N TYR A 69 18.90 -8.97 -2.47
CA TYR A 69 20.18 -9.41 -1.93
C TYR A 69 20.84 -8.38 -1.00
N TRP A 70 20.50 -7.10 -1.15
CA TRP A 70 20.96 -6.02 -0.29
C TRP A 70 20.40 -6.10 1.15
N ILE A 71 19.24 -6.73 1.36
CA ILE A 71 18.53 -6.75 2.67
C ILE A 71 19.40 -7.37 3.78
N PRO A 72 19.95 -8.60 3.64
CA PRO A 72 20.80 -9.18 4.68
C PRO A 72 22.10 -8.38 4.90
N VAL A 73 22.65 -7.81 3.84
CA VAL A 73 23.85 -6.94 3.94
C VAL A 73 23.53 -5.69 4.76
N PHE A 74 22.41 -5.02 4.43
CA PHE A 74 21.94 -3.84 5.15
C PHE A 74 21.70 -4.14 6.63
N ASN A 75 20.98 -5.22 6.95
CA ASN A 75 20.62 -5.57 8.32
C ASN A 75 21.85 -5.83 9.22
N ILE A 76 22.94 -6.37 8.66
CA ILE A 76 24.17 -6.61 9.42
C ILE A 76 25.01 -5.33 9.56
N LEU A 77 25.08 -4.53 8.48
CA LEU A 77 25.90 -3.32 8.50
C LEU A 77 25.26 -2.19 9.32
N GLU A 78 23.92 -2.06 9.33
CA GLU A 78 23.22 -0.98 10.05
C GLU A 78 23.45 -1.00 11.57
N GLU A 79 23.92 -2.13 12.13
CA GLU A 79 24.26 -2.22 13.56
C GLU A 79 25.35 -1.21 13.97
N LYS A 80 26.29 -0.91 13.04
CA LYS A 80 27.44 -0.03 13.31
C LYS A 80 27.66 1.03 12.24
N CYS A 81 27.03 0.92 11.07
CA CYS A 81 27.22 1.80 9.93
C CYS A 81 25.93 2.56 9.57
N LYS A 82 26.07 3.76 9.05
CA LYS A 82 24.97 4.53 8.45
C LYS A 82 24.78 4.08 7.01
N CYS A 83 23.85 3.18 6.80
CA CYS A 83 23.60 2.57 5.50
C CYS A 83 22.59 3.37 4.69
N VAL A 84 22.96 3.76 3.50
CA VAL A 84 22.12 4.42 2.50
C VAL A 84 21.82 3.44 1.37
N ILE A 85 20.55 3.28 1.04
CA ILE A 85 20.10 2.50 -0.11
C ILE A 85 19.74 3.45 -1.23
N THR A 86 20.25 3.20 -2.42
CA THR A 86 19.92 3.98 -3.62
C THR A 86 19.26 3.13 -4.70
N HIS A 87 18.44 3.76 -5.52
CA HIS A 87 17.79 3.09 -6.63
C HIS A 87 18.77 2.97 -7.82
N PRO A 88 18.84 1.81 -8.52
CA PRO A 88 19.76 1.58 -9.65
C PRO A 88 19.77 2.66 -10.73
N LYS A 89 18.65 3.35 -10.90
CA LYS A 89 18.53 4.44 -11.88
C LYS A 89 19.50 5.60 -11.62
N TYR A 90 19.83 5.87 -10.34
CA TYR A 90 20.67 7.00 -9.95
C TYR A 90 22.15 6.69 -9.96
N VAL A 91 22.52 5.40 -9.93
CA VAL A 91 23.90 4.93 -9.95
C VAL A 91 24.31 4.22 -11.25
N ARG A 92 23.53 4.37 -12.33
CA ARG A 92 23.89 3.80 -13.62
C ARG A 92 25.22 4.32 -14.09
N THR A 93 26.17 3.40 -14.27
CA THR A 93 27.47 3.68 -14.88
C THR A 93 27.33 4.11 -16.34
N ILE A 94 28.27 4.95 -16.79
CA ILE A 94 28.44 5.29 -18.22
C ILE A 94 28.84 4.00 -18.98
N PRO A 95 28.32 3.77 -20.20
CA PRO A 95 28.67 2.58 -20.97
C PRO A 95 30.18 2.39 -21.11
N GLY A 96 30.70 1.19 -20.78
CA GLY A 96 32.12 0.85 -20.83
C GLY A 96 32.37 -0.58 -20.34
N LYS A 97 33.63 -0.97 -20.15
CA LYS A 97 33.98 -2.26 -19.55
C LYS A 97 33.55 -2.29 -18.08
N LYS A 98 32.47 -3.03 -17.83
CA LYS A 98 31.82 -3.17 -16.51
C LYS A 98 32.55 -4.26 -15.71
N THR A 99 32.88 -3.97 -14.44
CA THR A 99 33.37 -4.94 -13.46
C THR A 99 32.86 -4.54 -12.09
N ASP A 100 32.59 -5.51 -11.22
CA ASP A 100 32.04 -5.30 -9.87
C ASP A 100 32.91 -4.32 -9.04
N LYS A 101 34.24 -4.37 -9.23
CA LYS A 101 35.19 -3.41 -8.62
C LYS A 101 34.94 -1.97 -9.09
N LYS A 102 34.67 -1.77 -10.38
CA LYS A 102 34.35 -0.44 -10.91
C LYS A 102 33.01 0.02 -10.47
N ASP A 103 32.03 -0.89 -10.36
CA ASP A 103 30.68 -0.56 -9.94
C ASP A 103 30.66 -0.15 -8.46
N SER A 104 31.35 -0.87 -7.56
CA SER A 104 31.47 -0.47 -6.15
C SER A 104 32.22 0.85 -5.97
N MET A 105 33.29 1.09 -6.73
CA MET A 105 34.02 2.37 -6.74
C MET A 105 33.15 3.51 -7.24
N TRP A 106 32.34 3.30 -8.29
CA TRP A 106 31.44 4.28 -8.83
C TRP A 106 30.35 4.66 -7.83
N ILE A 107 29.77 3.67 -7.11
CA ILE A 107 28.81 3.92 -6.03
C ILE A 107 29.45 4.78 -4.93
N ALA A 108 30.70 4.46 -4.53
CA ALA A 108 31.42 5.25 -3.55
C ALA A 108 31.65 6.70 -4.02
N ASP A 109 32.02 6.90 -5.29
CA ASP A 109 32.24 8.24 -5.86
C ASP A 109 30.95 9.07 -5.92
N MET A 110 29.86 8.48 -6.38
CA MET A 110 28.57 9.14 -6.41
C MET A 110 28.13 9.53 -5.00
N PHE A 111 28.34 8.65 -4.02
CA PHE A 111 27.99 8.90 -2.62
C PHE A 111 28.92 9.96 -1.99
N LYS A 112 30.22 9.90 -2.26
CA LYS A 112 31.21 10.90 -1.84
C LYS A 112 30.81 12.33 -2.23
N HIS A 113 30.27 12.49 -3.44
CA HIS A 113 29.85 13.79 -3.97
C HIS A 113 28.40 14.17 -3.64
N GLY A 114 27.68 13.37 -2.85
CA GLY A 114 26.27 13.63 -2.51
C GLY A 114 25.30 13.55 -3.70
N LEU A 115 25.68 12.82 -4.77
CA LEU A 115 24.87 12.64 -5.98
C LEU A 115 23.90 11.47 -5.89
N VAL A 116 23.87 10.79 -4.75
CA VAL A 116 22.98 9.66 -4.47
C VAL A 116 21.72 10.16 -3.79
N GLU A 117 20.57 9.84 -4.35
CA GLU A 117 19.27 10.08 -3.71
C GLU A 117 18.94 8.87 -2.80
N PRO A 118 18.83 9.06 -1.47
CA PRO A 118 18.56 7.98 -0.54
C PRO A 118 17.13 7.48 -0.70
N SER A 119 16.96 6.16 -0.72
CA SER A 119 15.65 5.53 -0.63
C SER A 119 15.16 5.53 0.81
N PHE A 120 13.86 5.78 1.02
CA PHE A 120 13.26 5.72 2.35
C PHE A 120 13.41 4.32 2.98
N MET A 121 14.10 4.26 4.11
CA MET A 121 14.32 3.04 4.89
C MET A 121 13.84 3.24 6.33
N PRO A 122 12.75 2.57 6.75
CA PRO A 122 12.27 2.65 8.12
C PRO A 122 13.12 1.79 9.07
N PRO A 123 12.97 1.99 10.39
CA PRO A 123 13.58 1.17 11.42
C PRO A 123 13.30 -0.33 11.25
N ALA A 124 14.16 -1.18 11.85
CA ALA A 124 14.12 -2.63 11.67
C ALA A 124 12.76 -3.26 12.05
N ASP A 125 12.15 -2.84 13.14
CA ASP A 125 10.85 -3.31 13.60
C ASP A 125 9.70 -2.94 12.63
N ILE A 126 9.74 -1.74 12.06
CA ILE A 126 8.79 -1.35 11.00
C ILE A 126 9.04 -2.13 9.71
N ARG A 127 10.31 -2.48 9.39
CA ARG A 127 10.60 -3.33 8.23
C ARG A 127 10.05 -4.75 8.41
N GLN A 128 10.13 -5.31 9.64
CA GLN A 128 9.52 -6.61 9.97
C GLN A 128 8.00 -6.54 9.79
N LEU A 129 7.35 -5.53 10.37
CA LEU A 129 5.91 -5.32 10.21
C LEU A 129 5.52 -5.15 8.74
N ARG A 130 6.31 -4.40 7.96
CA ARG A 130 6.11 -4.18 6.53
C ARG A 130 6.17 -5.49 5.74
N ASP A 131 7.11 -6.36 6.04
CA ASP A 131 7.24 -7.66 5.34
C ASP A 131 6.01 -8.54 5.59
N LEU A 132 5.57 -8.67 6.84
CA LEU A 132 4.37 -9.42 7.21
C LEU A 132 3.11 -8.82 6.57
N MET A 133 2.92 -7.50 6.61
CA MET A 133 1.77 -6.82 6.01
C MET A 133 1.73 -7.00 4.49
N ARG A 134 2.88 -6.96 3.81
CA ARG A 134 2.98 -7.22 2.39
C ARG A 134 2.69 -8.68 2.05
N TYR A 135 3.12 -9.61 2.89
CA TYR A 135 2.81 -11.03 2.71
C TYR A 135 1.31 -11.30 2.92
N ARG A 136 0.71 -10.72 3.99
CA ARG A 136 -0.74 -10.76 4.19
C ARG A 136 -1.51 -10.24 2.97
N ASN A 137 -1.09 -9.12 2.39
CA ASN A 137 -1.73 -8.57 1.19
C ASN A 137 -1.65 -9.54 -0.01
N LYS A 138 -0.56 -10.28 -0.16
CA LYS A 138 -0.45 -11.33 -1.18
C LYS A 138 -1.40 -12.48 -0.92
N LEU A 139 -1.51 -12.96 0.32
CA LEU A 139 -2.45 -14.02 0.69
C LEU A 139 -3.90 -13.60 0.43
N VAL A 140 -4.29 -12.37 0.75
CA VAL A 140 -5.62 -11.82 0.44
C VAL A 140 -5.89 -11.82 -1.07
N ASN A 141 -4.90 -11.49 -1.90
CA ASN A 141 -5.02 -11.52 -3.36
C ASN A 141 -5.17 -12.96 -3.88
N ILE A 142 -4.40 -13.92 -3.33
CA ILE A 142 -4.51 -15.36 -3.68
C ILE A 142 -5.90 -15.86 -3.27
N ARG A 143 -6.37 -15.53 -2.08
CA ARG A 143 -7.73 -15.85 -1.61
C ARG A 143 -8.81 -15.36 -2.57
N SER A 144 -8.67 -14.11 -3.03
CA SER A 144 -9.61 -13.55 -4.00
C SER A 144 -9.57 -14.28 -5.34
N SER A 145 -8.39 -14.74 -5.75
CA SER A 145 -8.24 -15.57 -6.96
C SER A 145 -8.93 -16.93 -6.80
N GLU A 146 -8.82 -17.57 -5.63
CA GLU A 146 -9.53 -18.84 -5.35
C GLU A 146 -11.05 -18.63 -5.34
N LYS A 147 -11.54 -17.54 -4.74
CA LYS A 147 -12.97 -17.19 -4.83
C LYS A 147 -13.45 -17.12 -6.28
N ASN A 148 -12.70 -16.43 -7.14
CA ASN A 148 -13.06 -16.31 -8.56
C ASN A 148 -13.02 -17.67 -9.28
N ARG A 149 -12.02 -18.52 -8.99
CA ARG A 149 -11.95 -19.88 -9.56
C ARG A 149 -13.14 -20.73 -9.17
N PHE A 150 -13.53 -20.66 -7.90
CA PHE A 150 -14.69 -21.38 -7.40
C PHE A 150 -15.98 -20.90 -8.07
N GLN A 151 -16.21 -19.58 -8.12
CA GLN A 151 -17.38 -18.99 -8.79
C GLN A 151 -17.43 -19.36 -10.28
N ASN A 152 -16.30 -19.36 -10.97
CA ASN A 152 -16.23 -19.81 -12.37
C ASN A 152 -16.61 -21.29 -12.50
N SER A 153 -16.18 -22.15 -11.57
CA SER A 153 -16.55 -23.56 -11.56
C SER A 153 -18.06 -23.74 -11.30
N LEU A 154 -18.66 -22.99 -10.39
CA LEU A 154 -20.11 -22.98 -10.18
C LEU A 154 -20.86 -22.58 -11.46
N THR A 155 -20.40 -21.51 -12.14
CA THR A 155 -21.00 -21.07 -13.40
C THR A 155 -20.92 -22.13 -14.49
N MET A 156 -19.75 -22.77 -14.65
CA MET A 156 -19.55 -23.86 -15.63
C MET A 156 -20.44 -25.08 -15.36
N SER A 157 -20.76 -25.33 -14.10
CA SER A 157 -21.63 -26.41 -13.62
C SER A 157 -23.10 -26.01 -13.55
N ASN A 158 -23.49 -24.86 -14.05
CA ASN A 158 -24.84 -24.28 -13.95
C ASN A 158 -25.37 -24.20 -12.52
N VAL A 159 -24.51 -24.05 -11.52
CA VAL A 159 -24.88 -23.78 -10.13
C VAL A 159 -25.03 -22.27 -9.95
N GLN A 160 -26.27 -21.80 -9.72
CA GLN A 160 -26.63 -20.38 -9.75
C GLN A 160 -26.88 -19.78 -8.35
N ILE A 161 -26.22 -20.33 -7.33
CA ILE A 161 -26.40 -19.89 -5.93
C ILE A 161 -26.13 -18.38 -5.76
N ALA A 162 -25.23 -17.78 -6.58
CA ALA A 162 -24.93 -16.36 -6.56
C ALA A 162 -26.15 -15.45 -6.87
N ASN A 163 -27.20 -15.99 -7.48
CA ASN A 163 -28.43 -15.25 -7.80
C ASN A 163 -29.39 -15.14 -6.60
N VAL A 164 -29.23 -16.04 -5.62
CA VAL A 164 -30.15 -16.15 -4.47
C VAL A 164 -29.49 -15.82 -3.13
N VAL A 165 -28.14 -15.69 -3.07
CA VAL A 165 -27.43 -15.32 -1.87
C VAL A 165 -26.60 -14.05 -2.09
N THR A 166 -26.46 -13.25 -1.06
CA THR A 166 -25.66 -12.01 -1.13
C THR A 166 -24.15 -12.28 -1.18
N ASP A 167 -23.70 -13.35 -0.51
CA ASP A 167 -22.29 -13.75 -0.47
C ASP A 167 -22.16 -15.27 -0.62
N VAL A 168 -21.59 -15.71 -1.73
CA VAL A 168 -21.30 -17.12 -2.02
C VAL A 168 -20.34 -17.74 -1.02
N PHE A 169 -19.46 -16.92 -0.42
CA PHE A 169 -18.49 -17.35 0.59
C PHE A 169 -18.93 -17.05 2.03
N GLY A 170 -20.20 -16.65 2.22
CA GLY A 170 -20.80 -16.55 3.54
C GLY A 170 -20.97 -17.92 4.21
N LYS A 171 -20.98 -17.98 5.53
CA LYS A 171 -21.01 -19.24 6.29
C LYS A 171 -22.12 -20.22 5.82
N THR A 172 -23.34 -19.71 5.63
CA THR A 172 -24.48 -20.51 5.15
C THR A 172 -24.22 -21.06 3.74
N SER A 173 -23.83 -20.20 2.81
CA SER A 173 -23.56 -20.59 1.42
C SER A 173 -22.45 -21.63 1.34
N GLN A 174 -21.36 -21.45 2.09
CA GLN A 174 -20.26 -22.42 2.15
C GLN A 174 -20.72 -23.79 2.69
N SER A 175 -21.54 -23.81 3.76
CA SER A 175 -22.07 -25.07 4.30
C SER A 175 -22.92 -25.80 3.27
N ILE A 176 -23.79 -25.09 2.56
CA ILE A 176 -24.63 -25.66 1.49
C ILE A 176 -23.77 -26.19 0.33
N LEU A 177 -22.78 -25.41 -0.11
CA LEU A 177 -21.89 -25.81 -1.20
C LEU A 177 -21.00 -27.01 -0.85
N LYS A 178 -20.49 -27.08 0.39
CA LYS A 178 -19.75 -28.25 0.88
C LYS A 178 -20.66 -29.50 0.92
N LEU A 179 -21.91 -29.34 1.36
CA LEU A 179 -22.89 -30.42 1.37
C LEU A 179 -23.22 -30.87 -0.06
N MET A 180 -23.45 -29.92 -0.98
CA MET A 180 -23.72 -30.20 -2.41
C MET A 180 -22.58 -31.00 -3.06
N LEU A 181 -21.34 -30.73 -2.72
CA LEU A 181 -20.18 -31.46 -3.27
C LEU A 181 -19.98 -32.84 -2.64
N SER A 182 -20.54 -33.10 -1.44
CA SER A 182 -20.42 -34.37 -0.73
C SER A 182 -21.60 -35.30 -0.92
N LYS A 183 -22.79 -34.77 -1.24
CA LYS A 183 -24.03 -35.56 -1.35
C LYS A 183 -24.72 -35.23 -2.67
N PRO A 184 -24.93 -36.17 -3.58
CA PRO A 184 -25.77 -35.98 -4.75
C PRO A 184 -27.24 -35.95 -4.33
N ASN A 185 -28.07 -35.19 -5.08
CA ASN A 185 -29.53 -35.08 -4.90
C ASN A 185 -29.95 -34.59 -3.51
N LEU A 186 -29.60 -33.32 -3.18
CA LEU A 186 -30.03 -32.67 -1.96
C LEU A 186 -31.54 -32.46 -1.92
N THR A 187 -32.11 -32.60 -0.71
CA THR A 187 -33.52 -32.33 -0.42
C THR A 187 -33.67 -31.04 0.40
N LEU A 188 -34.90 -30.57 0.56
CA LEU A 188 -35.20 -29.43 1.44
C LEU A 188 -34.79 -29.70 2.89
N ASP A 189 -35.01 -30.93 3.37
CA ASP A 189 -34.63 -31.32 4.73
C ASP A 189 -33.09 -31.26 4.97
N ASP A 190 -32.31 -31.47 3.93
CA ASP A 190 -30.84 -31.38 4.03
C ASP A 190 -30.35 -29.94 4.17
N ILE A 191 -30.98 -28.99 3.49
CA ILE A 191 -30.53 -27.59 3.46
C ILE A 191 -31.18 -26.72 4.53
N THR A 192 -32.43 -27.03 4.95
CA THR A 192 -33.19 -26.24 5.92
C THR A 192 -32.44 -26.00 7.24
N PRO A 193 -31.73 -26.98 7.84
CA PRO A 193 -30.97 -26.78 9.07
C PRO A 193 -29.78 -25.81 8.91
N LEU A 194 -29.28 -25.62 7.67
CA LEU A 194 -28.15 -24.76 7.37
C LEU A 194 -28.56 -23.30 7.16
N LEU A 195 -29.87 -23.06 6.95
CA LEU A 195 -30.39 -21.73 6.63
C LEU A 195 -30.49 -20.87 7.89
N ARG A 196 -30.03 -19.65 7.78
CA ARG A 196 -30.16 -18.64 8.85
C ARG A 196 -31.50 -17.87 8.71
N LYS A 197 -32.10 -17.49 9.84
CA LYS A 197 -33.35 -16.72 9.90
C LYS A 197 -33.35 -15.41 9.08
N ASN A 198 -32.19 -14.85 8.81
CA ASN A 198 -32.05 -13.59 8.08
C ASN A 198 -31.85 -13.76 6.56
N LEU A 199 -31.97 -14.98 6.04
CA LEU A 199 -31.88 -15.22 4.60
C LEU A 199 -33.14 -14.72 3.91
N LYS A 200 -33.01 -13.95 2.83
CA LYS A 200 -34.15 -13.38 2.10
C LYS A 200 -34.78 -14.36 1.12
N SER A 201 -34.00 -15.33 0.64
CA SER A 201 -34.43 -16.30 -0.36
C SER A 201 -35.12 -17.51 0.30
N LEU A 202 -36.10 -18.05 -0.37
CA LEU A 202 -36.80 -19.23 0.09
C LEU A 202 -35.96 -20.50 -0.02
N PRO A 203 -36.16 -21.51 0.86
CA PRO A 203 -35.40 -22.76 0.81
C PRO A 203 -35.50 -23.46 -0.55
N GLU A 204 -36.67 -23.42 -1.20
CA GLU A 204 -36.92 -23.99 -2.52
C GLU A 204 -36.13 -23.31 -3.62
N GLU A 205 -35.96 -21.98 -3.55
CA GLU A 205 -35.13 -21.22 -4.49
C GLU A 205 -33.66 -21.57 -4.37
N ILE A 206 -33.21 -21.75 -3.12
CA ILE A 206 -31.83 -22.16 -2.85
C ILE A 206 -31.58 -23.58 -3.38
N LEU A 207 -32.49 -24.53 -3.09
CA LEU A 207 -32.38 -25.88 -3.59
C LEU A 207 -32.35 -25.92 -5.13
N LYS A 208 -33.21 -25.15 -5.78
CA LYS A 208 -33.23 -25.02 -7.23
C LYS A 208 -31.91 -24.42 -7.77
N SER A 209 -31.32 -23.46 -7.06
CA SER A 209 -30.10 -22.78 -7.48
C SER A 209 -28.84 -23.64 -7.42
N ILE A 210 -28.84 -24.67 -6.56
CA ILE A 210 -27.71 -25.62 -6.42
C ILE A 210 -27.88 -26.89 -7.25
N ASN A 211 -29.02 -27.07 -7.91
CA ASN A 211 -29.26 -28.17 -8.83
C ASN A 211 -28.51 -27.91 -10.15
N GLY A 212 -27.23 -28.19 -10.13
CA GLY A 212 -26.32 -28.02 -11.27
C GLY A 212 -26.01 -29.34 -11.96
N ASN A 213 -25.31 -29.22 -13.10
CA ASN A 213 -24.79 -30.37 -13.85
C ASN A 213 -23.26 -30.34 -13.81
N PHE A 214 -22.66 -31.15 -12.94
CA PHE A 214 -21.20 -31.25 -12.81
C PHE A 214 -20.77 -32.71 -12.67
N ASP A 215 -19.68 -33.02 -13.31
CA ASP A 215 -19.04 -34.34 -13.26
C ASP A 215 -18.12 -34.48 -12.04
N GLU A 216 -17.57 -35.69 -11.87
CA GLU A 216 -16.63 -36.00 -10.78
C GLU A 216 -15.36 -35.09 -10.84
N SER A 217 -14.91 -34.76 -12.03
CA SER A 217 -13.70 -33.91 -12.20
C SER A 217 -13.94 -32.51 -11.73
N GLN A 218 -15.11 -31.92 -11.99
CA GLN A 218 -15.49 -30.59 -11.51
C GLN A 218 -15.73 -30.59 -10.00
N SER A 219 -16.38 -31.61 -9.46
CA SER A 219 -16.53 -31.80 -8.00
C SER A 219 -15.18 -31.84 -7.30
N SER A 220 -14.27 -32.70 -7.82
CA SER A 220 -12.91 -32.80 -7.29
C SER A 220 -12.16 -31.46 -7.32
N LYS A 221 -12.21 -30.77 -8.45
CA LYS A 221 -11.61 -29.45 -8.60
C LYS A 221 -12.18 -28.43 -7.61
N MET A 222 -13.52 -28.36 -7.46
CA MET A 222 -14.18 -27.44 -6.53
C MET A 222 -13.77 -27.74 -5.07
N ASN A 223 -13.68 -29.01 -4.69
CA ASN A 223 -13.20 -29.42 -3.37
C ASN A 223 -11.75 -29.00 -3.10
N ILE A 224 -10.85 -29.15 -4.09
CA ILE A 224 -9.45 -28.69 -3.98
C ILE A 224 -9.39 -27.17 -3.80
N VAL A 225 -10.19 -26.42 -4.57
CA VAL A 225 -10.23 -24.93 -4.48
C VAL A 225 -10.75 -24.49 -3.10
N LEU A 226 -11.79 -25.14 -2.55
CA LEU A 226 -12.30 -24.84 -1.22
C LEU A 226 -11.26 -25.15 -0.14
N LYS A 227 -10.62 -26.32 -0.22
CA LYS A 227 -9.53 -26.69 0.72
C LYS A 227 -8.40 -25.66 0.70
N HIS A 228 -7.98 -25.23 -0.48
CA HIS A 228 -6.94 -24.19 -0.63
C HIS A 228 -7.42 -22.84 -0.08
N TYR A 229 -8.68 -22.47 -0.34
CA TYR A 229 -9.28 -21.26 0.22
C TYR A 229 -9.31 -21.27 1.75
N ASP A 230 -9.72 -22.39 2.37
CA ASP A 230 -9.75 -22.55 3.82
C ASP A 230 -8.33 -22.45 4.42
N SER A 231 -7.35 -23.14 3.83
CA SER A 231 -5.94 -23.06 4.26
C SER A 231 -5.36 -21.65 4.16
N ILE A 232 -5.70 -20.89 3.11
CA ILE A 232 -5.26 -19.48 2.99
C ILE A 232 -5.88 -18.63 4.08
N ASN A 233 -7.13 -18.86 4.47
CA ASN A 233 -7.76 -18.13 5.58
C ASN A 233 -7.05 -18.40 6.91
N GLU A 234 -6.74 -19.66 7.21
CA GLU A 234 -5.96 -20.05 8.40
C GLU A 234 -4.59 -19.32 8.41
N CYS A 235 -3.86 -19.36 7.30
CA CYS A 235 -2.59 -18.63 7.18
C CYS A 235 -2.73 -17.10 7.38
N ILE A 236 -3.84 -16.51 6.91
CA ILE A 236 -4.10 -15.08 7.12
C ILE A 236 -4.36 -14.80 8.60
N GLU A 237 -5.15 -15.62 9.27
CA GLU A 237 -5.47 -15.47 10.70
C GLU A 237 -4.21 -15.58 11.56
N GLU A 238 -3.38 -16.62 11.37
CA GLU A 238 -2.10 -16.77 12.06
C GLU A 238 -1.16 -15.58 11.83
N LEU A 239 -1.10 -15.08 10.60
CA LEU A 239 -0.27 -13.94 10.24
C LEU A 239 -0.79 -12.64 10.87
N GLU A 240 -2.10 -12.44 10.94
CA GLU A 240 -2.73 -11.29 11.59
C GLU A 240 -2.42 -11.27 13.09
N GLU A 241 -2.40 -12.42 13.77
CA GLU A 241 -1.99 -12.50 15.18
C GLU A 241 -0.54 -12.02 15.40
N GLN A 242 0.39 -12.41 14.51
CA GLN A 242 1.78 -11.94 14.59
C GLN A 242 1.89 -10.45 14.30
N ILE A 243 1.15 -9.97 13.29
CA ILE A 243 1.09 -8.54 12.94
C ILE A 243 0.58 -7.71 14.12
N LEU A 244 -0.52 -8.14 14.77
CA LEU A 244 -1.09 -7.44 15.91
C LEU A 244 -0.11 -7.39 17.09
N LYS A 245 0.60 -8.49 17.39
CA LYS A 245 1.63 -8.51 18.45
C LYS A 245 2.73 -7.48 18.20
N LEU A 246 3.26 -7.40 16.96
CA LEU A 246 4.28 -6.42 16.61
C LEU A 246 3.73 -4.99 16.60
N ALA A 247 2.47 -4.82 16.23
CA ALA A 247 1.81 -3.53 16.15
C ALA A 247 1.49 -2.90 17.50
N LEU A 248 1.45 -3.69 18.61
CA LEU A 248 1.20 -3.18 19.97
C LEU A 248 2.13 -2.03 20.35
N LYS A 249 3.38 -2.06 19.90
CA LYS A 249 4.36 -0.99 20.13
C LYS A 249 3.90 0.37 19.58
N TYR A 250 3.05 0.37 18.58
CA TYR A 250 2.55 1.55 17.86
C TYR A 250 1.07 1.84 18.13
N SER A 251 0.54 1.35 19.26
CA SER A 251 -0.87 1.48 19.64
C SER A 251 -1.35 2.93 19.65
N THR A 252 -0.51 3.86 20.09
CA THR A 252 -0.84 5.29 20.14
C THR A 252 -1.06 5.84 18.72
N GLU A 253 -0.12 5.60 17.81
CA GLU A 253 -0.18 6.07 16.42
C GLU A 253 -1.31 5.37 15.65
N ILE A 254 -1.56 4.09 15.93
CA ILE A 254 -2.69 3.34 15.38
C ILE A 254 -3.99 4.01 15.80
N ASN A 255 -4.18 4.29 17.10
CA ASN A 255 -5.38 4.94 17.61
C ASN A 255 -5.61 6.33 17.01
N LEU A 256 -4.55 7.09 16.80
CA LEU A 256 -4.61 8.36 16.09
C LEU A 256 -5.10 8.19 14.64
N LEU A 257 -4.57 7.21 13.91
CA LEU A 257 -4.97 6.94 12.53
C LEU A 257 -6.41 6.41 12.42
N LEU A 258 -6.93 5.71 13.44
CA LEU A 258 -8.31 5.23 13.49
C LEU A 258 -9.33 6.37 13.53
N THR A 259 -8.93 7.58 13.93
CA THR A 259 -9.81 8.76 13.90
C THR A 259 -10.09 9.24 12.48
N ILE A 260 -9.27 8.86 11.49
CA ILE A 260 -9.47 9.22 10.08
C ILE A 260 -10.59 8.37 9.48
N PRO A 261 -11.63 8.99 8.87
CA PRO A 261 -12.72 8.26 8.23
C PRO A 261 -12.25 7.25 7.20
N GLY A 262 -12.82 6.04 7.25
CA GLY A 262 -12.50 4.96 6.32
C GLY A 262 -11.20 4.20 6.60
N ILE A 263 -10.44 4.56 7.64
CA ILE A 263 -9.29 3.80 8.13
C ILE A 263 -9.73 2.91 9.29
N LYS A 264 -9.44 1.61 9.19
CA LYS A 264 -9.63 0.61 10.25
C LYS A 264 -8.28 0.05 10.69
N GLU A 265 -8.27 -0.71 11.79
CA GLU A 265 -7.06 -1.20 12.48
C GLU A 265 -6.01 -1.78 11.52
N ILE A 266 -6.34 -2.79 10.73
CA ILE A 266 -5.41 -3.39 9.76
C ILE A 266 -4.91 -2.37 8.73
N SER A 267 -5.75 -1.40 8.34
CA SER A 267 -5.33 -0.34 7.41
C SER A 267 -4.39 0.66 8.08
N ALA A 268 -4.62 1.01 9.34
CA ALA A 268 -3.75 1.86 10.14
C ALA A 268 -2.36 1.21 10.32
N ILE A 269 -2.34 -0.08 10.71
CA ILE A 269 -1.12 -0.87 10.83
C ILE A 269 -0.37 -0.90 9.49
N PHE A 270 -1.06 -1.10 8.37
CA PHE A 270 -0.43 -1.12 7.05
C PHE A 270 0.14 0.25 6.67
N ILE A 271 -0.53 1.34 6.99
CA ILE A 271 -0.01 2.70 6.77
C ILE A 271 1.30 2.87 7.56
N ILE A 272 1.32 2.55 8.85
CA ILE A 272 2.54 2.63 9.69
C ILE A 272 3.65 1.73 9.12
N ALA A 273 3.33 0.51 8.71
CA ALA A 273 4.29 -0.39 8.09
C ALA A 273 4.93 0.18 6.82
N GLU A 274 4.19 0.97 6.02
CA GLU A 274 4.70 1.54 4.78
C GLU A 274 5.40 2.89 4.95
N ILE A 275 4.91 3.77 5.85
CA ILE A 275 5.48 5.13 5.99
C ILE A 275 6.27 5.35 7.28
N GLY A 276 6.18 4.42 8.26
CA GLY A 276 6.73 4.63 9.59
C GLY A 276 5.87 5.58 10.43
N THR A 277 6.39 5.93 11.61
CA THR A 277 5.76 6.89 12.53
C THR A 277 6.49 8.23 12.56
N ASN A 278 7.77 8.26 12.19
CA ASN A 278 8.57 9.50 12.14
C ASN A 278 8.37 10.24 10.82
N MET A 279 7.51 11.25 10.84
CA MET A 279 7.20 12.04 9.64
C MET A 279 8.31 13.02 9.24
N ASN A 280 9.28 13.31 10.10
CA ASN A 280 10.45 14.14 9.75
C ASN A 280 11.36 13.49 8.68
N THR A 281 11.15 12.20 8.40
CA THR A 281 11.83 11.49 7.30
C THR A 281 11.41 12.01 5.91
N PHE A 282 10.22 12.60 5.82
CA PHE A 282 9.72 13.22 4.60
C PHE A 282 9.80 14.75 4.75
N VAL A 283 10.22 15.44 3.68
CA VAL A 283 10.34 16.90 3.68
C VAL A 283 9.00 17.58 4.02
N ASP A 284 7.90 17.06 3.44
CA ASP A 284 6.52 17.48 3.68
C ASP A 284 5.50 16.40 3.24
N ASP A 285 4.22 16.68 3.45
CA ASP A 285 3.10 15.83 3.03
C ASP A 285 3.05 15.63 1.51
N LYS A 286 3.53 16.61 0.73
CA LYS A 286 3.53 16.55 -0.75
C LYS A 286 4.59 15.56 -1.24
N HIS A 287 5.76 15.52 -0.59
CA HIS A 287 6.81 14.53 -0.88
C HIS A 287 6.35 13.13 -0.51
N LEU A 288 5.69 12.94 0.63
CA LEU A 288 5.06 11.67 1.01
C LEU A 288 4.01 11.22 -0.02
N CYS A 289 3.11 12.12 -0.44
CA CYS A 289 2.10 11.81 -1.46
C CYS A 289 2.72 11.49 -2.83
N SER A 290 3.84 12.11 -3.18
CA SER A 290 4.60 11.80 -4.40
C SER A 290 5.25 10.42 -4.31
N TRP A 291 5.88 10.10 -3.19
CA TRP A 291 6.45 8.79 -2.90
C TRP A 291 5.38 7.69 -2.94
N ALA A 292 4.21 7.93 -2.39
CA ALA A 292 3.07 7.02 -2.44
C ALA A 292 2.40 6.91 -3.83
N GLY A 293 2.86 7.67 -4.81
CA GLY A 293 2.32 7.64 -6.18
C GLY A 293 0.90 8.22 -6.32
N LEU A 294 0.51 9.12 -5.44
CA LEU A 294 -0.80 9.78 -5.44
C LEU A 294 -0.79 11.15 -6.14
N THR A 295 0.36 11.54 -6.70
CA THR A 295 0.51 12.78 -7.45
C THR A 295 0.74 12.52 -8.94
N PRO A 296 0.27 13.39 -9.84
CA PRO A 296 0.62 13.31 -11.24
C PRO A 296 2.12 13.58 -11.45
N ARG A 297 2.70 12.99 -12.49
CA ARG A 297 4.06 13.32 -12.91
C ARG A 297 4.10 14.72 -13.54
N CYS A 298 5.15 15.48 -13.22
CA CYS A 298 5.56 16.61 -14.05
C CYS A 298 6.25 16.06 -15.30
N ASN A 299 5.56 16.00 -16.42
CA ASN A 299 6.12 15.57 -17.71
C ASN A 299 5.83 16.66 -18.73
N GLU A 300 6.59 17.76 -18.60
CA GLU A 300 6.50 18.92 -19.48
C GLU A 300 7.84 19.10 -20.20
N SER A 301 7.81 19.24 -21.50
CA SER A 301 8.96 19.54 -22.32
C SER A 301 8.55 20.58 -23.37
N ALA A 302 9.32 21.68 -23.48
CA ALA A 302 9.04 22.77 -24.38
C ALA A 302 7.59 23.31 -24.29
N LYS A 303 7.08 23.53 -23.06
CA LYS A 303 5.71 23.96 -22.73
C LYS A 303 4.59 22.96 -23.14
N LYS A 304 4.93 21.77 -23.62
CA LYS A 304 3.95 20.71 -23.96
C LYS A 304 3.85 19.70 -22.82
N LYS A 305 2.67 19.58 -22.19
CA LYS A 305 2.38 18.55 -21.18
C LYS A 305 2.15 17.21 -21.87
N LYS A 306 3.07 16.24 -21.71
CA LYS A 306 2.99 14.92 -22.34
C LYS A 306 2.05 13.94 -21.62
N SER A 307 1.96 13.98 -20.30
CA SER A 307 1.08 13.10 -19.52
C SER A 307 0.84 13.64 -18.11
N VAL A 308 -0.41 13.52 -17.64
CA VAL A 308 -0.84 13.82 -16.26
C VAL A 308 -1.20 12.56 -15.47
N ARG A 309 -0.73 11.39 -15.89
CA ARG A 309 -0.96 10.13 -15.18
C ARG A 309 -0.16 10.10 -13.89
N ILE A 310 -0.75 9.51 -12.85
CA ILE A 310 -0.04 9.24 -11.58
C ILE A 310 1.12 8.27 -11.80
N THR A 311 2.11 8.31 -10.91
CA THR A 311 3.28 7.43 -10.98
C THR A 311 2.92 5.98 -10.67
N LYS A 312 3.79 5.04 -11.03
CA LYS A 312 3.68 3.62 -10.63
C LYS A 312 4.20 3.36 -9.21
N ALA A 313 4.68 4.38 -8.50
CA ALA A 313 5.12 4.27 -7.11
C ALA A 313 3.99 3.86 -6.16
N GLY A 314 4.33 3.51 -4.93
CA GLY A 314 3.37 3.17 -3.88
C GLY A 314 2.56 1.90 -4.18
N ILE A 315 3.21 0.84 -4.66
CA ILE A 315 2.57 -0.41 -5.11
C ILE A 315 1.64 -1.01 -4.04
N TYR A 316 1.98 -0.86 -2.76
CA TYR A 316 1.21 -1.38 -1.64
C TYR A 316 0.32 -0.32 -1.00
N ILE A 317 0.89 0.86 -0.68
CA ILE A 317 0.15 1.90 0.04
C ILE A 317 -0.95 2.56 -0.81
N LYS A 318 -0.73 2.75 -2.11
CA LYS A 318 -1.72 3.38 -2.98
C LYS A 318 -3.02 2.57 -3.11
N PRO A 319 -3.00 1.25 -3.40
CA PRO A 319 -4.23 0.45 -3.41
C PRO A 319 -4.92 0.44 -2.05
N LEU A 320 -4.18 0.35 -0.95
CA LEU A 320 -4.73 0.45 0.41
C LEU A 320 -5.50 1.76 0.61
N LEU A 321 -4.88 2.89 0.32
CA LEU A 321 -5.50 4.20 0.49
C LEU A 321 -6.70 4.41 -0.45
N VAL A 322 -6.71 3.79 -1.63
CA VAL A 322 -7.88 3.76 -2.51
C VAL A 322 -9.03 3.00 -1.86
N GLN A 323 -8.78 1.87 -1.21
CA GLN A 323 -9.80 1.13 -0.45
C GLN A 323 -10.31 1.95 0.74
N CYS A 324 -9.41 2.56 1.52
CA CYS A 324 -9.80 3.47 2.60
C CYS A 324 -10.65 4.64 2.09
N ALA A 325 -10.31 5.23 0.94
CA ALA A 325 -11.06 6.31 0.34
C ALA A 325 -12.47 5.85 -0.12
N LEU A 326 -12.61 4.63 -0.65
CA LEU A 326 -13.91 4.05 -1.00
C LEU A 326 -14.79 3.80 0.24
N CYS A 327 -14.19 3.50 1.39
CA CYS A 327 -14.89 3.41 2.66
C CYS A 327 -15.27 4.81 3.18
N ALA A 328 -14.32 5.75 3.16
CA ALA A 328 -14.51 7.11 3.67
C ALA A 328 -15.64 7.88 2.96
N ILE A 329 -15.84 7.71 1.65
CA ILE A 329 -16.93 8.35 0.91
C ILE A 329 -18.32 7.79 1.27
N LYS A 330 -18.39 6.63 1.94
CA LYS A 330 -19.61 6.00 2.42
C LYS A 330 -19.83 6.23 3.91
N ASP A 331 -18.86 6.81 4.58
CA ASP A 331 -18.91 7.07 6.01
C ASP A 331 -19.76 8.31 6.29
N ASN A 332 -20.84 8.12 7.03
CA ASN A 332 -21.77 9.20 7.39
C ASN A 332 -21.19 10.09 8.51
N SER A 333 -20.14 9.65 9.20
CA SER A 333 -19.51 10.46 10.26
C SER A 333 -18.77 11.68 9.69
N CYS A 334 -18.36 11.66 8.40
CA CYS A 334 -17.70 12.77 7.73
C CYS A 334 -18.31 13.09 6.36
N PRO A 335 -19.46 13.78 6.30
CA PRO A 335 -20.14 14.15 5.05
C PRO A 335 -19.26 14.94 4.09
N TYR A 336 -18.31 15.73 4.61
CA TYR A 336 -17.34 16.52 3.84
C TYR A 336 -16.59 15.69 2.78
N ILE A 337 -16.11 14.49 3.14
CA ILE A 337 -15.35 13.64 2.20
C ILE A 337 -16.23 13.23 1.02
N LYS A 338 -17.50 12.90 1.28
CA LYS A 338 -18.49 12.55 0.24
C LYS A 338 -18.77 13.74 -0.68
N VAL A 339 -19.04 14.91 -0.11
CA VAL A 339 -19.30 16.14 -0.88
C VAL A 339 -18.11 16.51 -1.77
N ARG A 340 -16.90 16.46 -1.21
CA ARG A 340 -15.66 16.71 -1.96
C ARG A 340 -15.46 15.69 -3.09
N TYR A 341 -15.70 14.41 -2.81
CA TYR A 341 -15.62 13.36 -3.84
C TYR A 341 -16.62 13.61 -4.97
N GLU A 342 -17.89 13.87 -4.69
CA GLU A 342 -18.93 14.10 -5.72
C GLU A 342 -18.62 15.35 -6.55
N SER A 343 -18.14 16.43 -5.95
CA SER A 343 -17.70 17.63 -6.67
C SER A 343 -16.54 17.33 -7.63
N LEU A 344 -15.55 16.54 -7.19
CA LEU A 344 -14.42 16.16 -8.04
C LEU A 344 -14.84 15.17 -9.12
N LYS A 345 -15.73 14.21 -8.81
CA LYS A 345 -16.23 13.20 -9.74
C LYS A 345 -16.96 13.83 -10.92
N ARG A 346 -17.83 14.84 -10.68
CA ARG A 346 -18.52 15.59 -11.75
C ARG A 346 -17.55 16.22 -12.75
N ARG A 347 -16.43 16.80 -12.27
CA ARG A 347 -15.46 17.53 -13.12
C ARG A 347 -14.37 16.63 -13.73
N ARG A 348 -13.94 15.56 -13.06
CA ARG A 348 -12.72 14.81 -13.39
C ARG A 348 -12.93 13.31 -13.53
N GLY A 349 -14.14 12.81 -13.22
CA GLY A 349 -14.50 11.41 -13.23
C GLY A 349 -14.05 10.64 -11.98
N HIS A 350 -14.63 9.45 -11.77
CA HIS A 350 -14.46 8.61 -10.58
C HIS A 350 -12.98 8.33 -10.25
N LYS A 351 -12.20 7.84 -11.21
CA LYS A 351 -10.80 7.41 -10.97
C LYS A 351 -9.90 8.54 -10.45
N LYS A 352 -10.08 9.77 -10.95
CA LYS A 352 -9.32 10.93 -10.46
C LYS A 352 -9.82 11.44 -9.12
N ALA A 353 -11.14 11.41 -8.92
CA ALA A 353 -11.75 11.81 -7.64
C ALA A 353 -11.30 10.92 -6.49
N ILE A 354 -11.33 9.59 -6.67
CA ILE A 354 -10.93 8.66 -5.60
C ILE A 354 -9.43 8.79 -5.24
N ILE A 355 -8.55 9.02 -6.21
CA ILE A 355 -7.12 9.29 -5.95
C ILE A 355 -6.94 10.60 -5.17
N ALA A 356 -7.76 11.62 -5.44
CA ALA A 356 -7.70 12.88 -4.68
C ALA A 356 -8.15 12.70 -3.22
N ILE A 357 -9.16 11.85 -2.98
CA ILE A 357 -9.56 11.48 -1.60
C ILE A 357 -8.47 10.62 -0.94
N ALA A 358 -7.91 9.63 -1.62
CA ALA A 358 -6.80 8.83 -1.10
C ALA A 358 -5.59 9.72 -0.71
N ARG A 359 -5.28 10.75 -1.51
CA ARG A 359 -4.27 11.74 -1.18
C ARG A 359 -4.64 12.54 0.06
N LEU A 360 -5.91 12.97 0.20
CA LEU A 360 -6.39 13.67 1.38
C LEU A 360 -6.18 12.83 2.64
N LEU A 361 -6.54 11.53 2.61
CA LEU A 361 -6.35 10.63 3.75
C LEU A 361 -4.87 10.49 4.13
N LEU A 362 -3.96 10.37 3.14
CA LEU A 362 -2.52 10.29 3.41
C LEU A 362 -1.95 11.59 3.97
N THR A 363 -2.39 12.75 3.46
CA THR A 363 -2.02 14.06 4.01
C THR A 363 -2.52 14.20 5.46
N SER A 364 -3.74 13.76 5.75
CA SER A 364 -4.26 13.74 7.13
C SER A 364 -3.43 12.82 8.02
N ALA A 365 -3.09 11.62 7.57
CA ALA A 365 -2.23 10.70 8.30
C ALA A 365 -0.84 11.30 8.60
N TYR A 366 -0.24 12.00 7.63
CA TYR A 366 1.03 12.71 7.82
C TYR A 366 0.95 13.73 8.95
N HIS A 367 -0.06 14.62 8.92
CA HIS A 367 -0.19 15.67 9.94
C HIS A 367 -0.53 15.10 11.31
N ILE A 368 -1.42 14.11 11.39
CA ILE A 368 -1.79 13.43 12.63
C ILE A 368 -0.56 12.77 13.29
N LEU A 369 0.25 12.04 12.50
CA LEU A 369 1.47 11.42 13.03
C LEU A 369 2.56 12.44 13.37
N LEU A 370 2.57 13.60 12.72
CA LEU A 370 3.52 14.68 13.00
C LEU A 370 3.17 15.45 14.28
N THR A 371 1.88 15.76 14.48
CA THR A 371 1.42 16.61 15.59
C THR A 371 0.94 15.83 16.82
N GLY A 372 0.56 14.56 16.66
CA GLY A 372 -0.09 13.77 17.71
C GLY A 372 -1.56 14.15 17.94
N GLU A 373 -2.16 14.97 17.07
CA GLU A 373 -3.55 15.42 17.19
C GLU A 373 -4.50 14.44 16.48
N VAL A 374 -5.72 14.30 16.98
CA VAL A 374 -6.77 13.50 16.34
C VAL A 374 -7.32 14.19 15.10
N PHE A 375 -7.97 13.43 14.22
CA PHE A 375 -8.63 13.99 13.04
C PHE A 375 -9.81 14.89 13.46
N ASP A 376 -9.72 16.18 13.18
CA ASP A 376 -10.75 17.16 13.50
C ASP A 376 -11.63 17.47 12.28
N TYR A 377 -12.89 17.09 12.37
CA TYR A 377 -13.92 17.35 11.34
C TYR A 377 -14.23 18.84 11.21
N GLN A 378 -14.34 19.56 12.32
CA GLN A 378 -14.75 20.96 12.33
C GLN A 378 -13.77 21.84 11.59
N ARG A 379 -12.47 21.51 11.68
CA ARG A 379 -11.43 22.19 10.92
C ARG A 379 -11.63 22.07 9.40
N PHE A 380 -12.14 20.94 8.95
CA PHE A 380 -12.45 20.74 7.52
C PHE A 380 -13.75 21.42 7.10
N GLU A 381 -14.77 21.49 7.95
CA GLU A 381 -16.02 22.24 7.70
C GLU A 381 -15.76 23.75 7.59
N ASN A 382 -14.96 24.31 8.48
CA ASN A 382 -14.55 25.71 8.45
C ASN A 382 -13.74 26.07 7.18
N LEU A 383 -12.90 25.14 6.69
CA LEU A 383 -12.18 25.33 5.41
C LEU A 383 -13.12 25.24 4.20
N MET A 384 -14.21 24.47 4.30
CA MET A 384 -15.27 24.40 3.28
C MET A 384 -15.98 25.75 3.17
N ASP A 385 -16.43 26.30 4.29
CA ASP A 385 -17.14 27.56 4.34
C ASP A 385 -16.30 28.71 3.77
N ARG A 386 -15.00 28.73 4.04
CA ARG A 386 -14.08 29.70 3.45
C ARG A 386 -13.94 29.55 1.93
N ASN A 387 -13.82 28.31 1.43
CA ASN A 387 -13.72 28.05 -0.01
C ASN A 387 -15.06 28.25 -0.75
N PHE A 388 -16.19 27.96 -0.10
CA PHE A 388 -17.51 28.26 -0.64
C PHE A 388 -17.78 29.76 -0.72
N LYS A 389 -17.35 30.52 0.28
CA LYS A 389 -17.42 32.01 0.28
C LYS A 389 -16.52 32.64 -0.76
N SER A 390 -15.34 32.05 -1.07
CA SER A 390 -14.40 32.58 -2.08
C SER A 390 -14.81 32.26 -3.54
N HIS A 391 -15.68 31.29 -3.76
CA HIS A 391 -16.23 30.95 -5.08
C HIS A 391 -17.63 31.53 -5.33
N LYS A 392 -18.12 32.47 -4.50
CA LYS A 392 -19.33 33.23 -4.76
C LYS A 392 -19.14 34.29 -5.84
N ASN A 393 -18.72 33.89 -7.04
CA ASN A 393 -19.17 34.45 -8.31
C ASN A 393 -20.03 33.43 -9.03
N PHE A 394 -20.97 32.84 -8.32
CA PHE A 394 -22.06 32.10 -8.92
C PHE A 394 -23.14 33.10 -9.35
N GLN A 395 -23.28 33.34 -10.61
CA GLN A 395 -24.53 33.81 -11.20
C GLN A 395 -25.50 32.59 -11.17
N ASN A 396 -25.98 32.22 -9.99
CA ASN A 396 -27.02 31.24 -9.90
C ASN A 396 -28.33 31.92 -10.27
N THR A 397 -29.00 31.43 -11.30
CA THR A 397 -30.39 31.82 -11.52
C THR A 397 -31.25 31.40 -10.32
N PRO A 398 -32.33 32.16 -10.00
CA PRO A 398 -33.25 31.80 -8.91
C PRO A 398 -33.70 30.35 -8.97
N GLU A 399 -33.89 29.79 -10.15
CA GLU A 399 -34.34 28.42 -10.41
C GLU A 399 -33.29 27.36 -9.98
N GLU A 400 -31.98 27.60 -10.24
CA GLU A 400 -30.91 26.71 -9.75
C GLU A 400 -30.80 26.72 -8.21
N MET A 401 -31.06 27.86 -7.60
CA MET A 401 -31.02 28.02 -6.15
C MET A 401 -32.22 27.30 -5.48
N ILE A 402 -33.40 27.39 -6.07
CA ILE A 402 -34.62 26.68 -5.63
C ILE A 402 -34.40 25.16 -5.76
N SER A 403 -33.89 24.69 -6.90
CA SER A 403 -33.57 23.27 -7.13
C SER A 403 -32.54 22.73 -6.11
N TYR A 404 -31.53 23.51 -5.78
CA TYR A 404 -30.52 23.14 -4.80
C TYR A 404 -31.08 23.03 -3.38
N LEU A 405 -31.92 23.99 -2.97
CA LEU A 405 -32.53 23.99 -1.64
C LEU A 405 -33.60 22.90 -1.50
N THR A 406 -34.37 22.62 -2.56
CA THR A 406 -35.32 21.51 -2.62
C THR A 406 -34.62 20.14 -2.50
N ASN A 407 -33.47 19.98 -3.14
CA ASN A 407 -32.64 18.76 -3.00
C ASN A 407 -32.01 18.58 -1.60
N LEU A 408 -31.91 19.65 -0.81
CA LEU A 408 -31.49 19.62 0.60
C LEU A 408 -32.65 19.36 1.56
N GLY A 409 -33.89 19.17 1.05
CA GLY A 409 -35.08 18.88 1.86
C GLY A 409 -35.84 20.11 2.37
N TYR A 410 -35.52 21.34 1.87
CA TYR A 410 -36.27 22.54 2.18
C TYR A 410 -37.49 22.69 1.26
N ASN A 411 -38.68 22.92 1.85
CA ASN A 411 -39.86 23.31 1.10
C ASN A 411 -39.85 24.83 0.86
N ILE A 412 -39.68 25.23 -0.40
CA ILE A 412 -39.64 26.62 -0.80
C ILE A 412 -40.96 26.99 -1.43
N THR A 413 -41.69 27.95 -0.84
CA THR A 413 -42.89 28.57 -1.40
C THR A 413 -42.53 29.93 -1.95
N LEU A 414 -42.76 30.15 -3.25
CA LEU A 414 -42.66 31.48 -3.86
C LEU A 414 -43.89 32.31 -3.40
N GLN A 415 -43.65 33.38 -2.65
CA GLN A 415 -44.67 34.39 -2.41
C GLN A 415 -44.64 35.37 -3.58
N ASN A 416 -45.74 35.42 -4.36
CA ASN A 416 -45.96 36.47 -5.36
C ASN A 416 -46.24 37.77 -4.57
N THR A 417 -45.35 38.73 -4.65
CA THR A 417 -45.60 40.12 -4.23
C THR A 417 -46.24 40.88 -5.38
#